data_419c486d3ca79efc3a3c49d410648eb6
#
_entry.id   419c486d3ca79efc3a3c49d410648eb6
#
_cell.length_a   1.000
_cell.length_b   1.000
_cell.length_c   1.000
_cell.angle_alpha   90.00
_cell.angle_beta   90.00
_cell.angle_gamma   90.00
#
_symmetry.space_group_name_H-M   'P 1'
#
loop_
_entity.id
_entity.type
_entity.pdbx_description
1 polymer ?
#
loop_
_entity_poly.entity_id
_entity_poly.type
_entity_poly.pdbx_seq_one_letter_code
_entity_poly.pdbx_strand_id
1 'polypeptide(L)'
;MSKNIYNLLGLLVAISFILALKGLSSPKTARRGNLIGAAGATGATILVFFDPSITKIHNFVLIVGAILVGVLAGVPAARKIKMTSMPQLVALFNGVGGGAAALVAIVEYLNLGNDANVAEVVATVFTVVVGCTSFSGSVITFLKLQELMTTRPVVFPGGRFVIAATLAGVLATAGWTINSGGNTPLLVLAGLSLLFGVLFVLPVGGADVPIVISLLNAFTGLTVAASGYVLQATLLIVAGTLVGASGTILTRLMADAMGRSLFGTLFGAFTAKPQAATGVAEERPVKSGSPEDVAILLNYAQRVVIVPGFGLAVAQAQHTIREMADLLASRGIDVAYGIHPVAGRMPGHMNVLLAEANVPYEQLVEMDEINPTFPQTDVVLVVGANDVVNPAAKTTPGAPIYGMPILEVGSAGNVIFLKRSMRPGFAGIENELLYDPKTTLLFGDAKESLTKVVSALKNL
;
A
#
# COMPACT_ATOMS: atom_id res chain seq x y z
N MET A 1 12.98 3.63 38.87
CA MET A 1 12.22 4.88 38.57
C MET A 1 10.93 4.84 39.38
N SER A 2 10.38 5.97 39.87
CA SER A 2 9.07 5.93 40.56
C SER A 2 7.95 5.63 39.55
N LYS A 3 6.90 4.91 39.99
CA LYS A 3 5.75 4.55 39.13
C LYS A 3 5.08 5.77 38.48
N ASN A 4 5.02 6.89 39.20
CA ASN A 4 4.41 8.13 38.67
C ASN A 4 5.23 8.74 37.53
N ILE A 5 6.57 8.74 37.64
CA ILE A 5 7.45 9.24 36.58
C ILE A 5 7.37 8.31 35.36
N TYR A 6 7.33 7.00 35.56
CA TYR A 6 7.15 6.02 34.49
C TYR A 6 5.85 6.27 33.73
N ASN A 7 4.72 6.43 34.41
CA ASN A 7 3.42 6.67 33.83
C ASN A 7 3.38 8.02 33.10
N LEU A 8 4.02 9.08 33.65
CA LEU A 8 4.09 10.39 32.99
C LEU A 8 4.89 10.33 31.69
N LEU A 9 6.04 9.66 31.68
CA LEU A 9 6.85 9.45 30.47
C LEU A 9 6.10 8.58 29.45
N GLY A 10 5.37 7.55 29.89
CA GLY A 10 4.50 6.76 29.04
C GLY A 10 3.40 7.57 28.38
N LEU A 11 2.78 8.50 29.13
CA LEU A 11 1.80 9.42 28.56
C LEU A 11 2.42 10.35 27.50
N LEU A 12 3.62 10.88 27.71
CA LEU A 12 4.32 11.69 26.71
C LEU A 12 4.62 10.90 25.43
N VAL A 13 5.01 9.64 25.55
CA VAL A 13 5.20 8.72 24.43
C VAL A 13 3.88 8.50 23.67
N ALA A 14 2.78 8.23 24.36
CA ALA A 14 1.46 8.07 23.77
C ALA A 14 1.01 9.33 23.01
N ILE A 15 1.21 10.51 23.61
CA ILE A 15 0.93 11.81 22.95
C ILE A 15 1.79 11.96 21.70
N SER A 16 3.06 11.56 21.72
CA SER A 16 3.94 11.64 20.55
C SER A 16 3.42 10.81 19.38
N PHE A 17 2.85 9.63 19.60
CA PHE A 17 2.23 8.82 18.56
C PHE A 17 0.99 9.49 17.96
N ILE A 18 0.14 10.11 18.78
CA ILE A 18 -1.02 10.86 18.29
C ILE A 18 -0.58 12.06 17.46
N LEU A 19 0.43 12.81 17.90
CA LEU A 19 0.98 13.94 17.17
C LEU A 19 1.68 13.53 15.88
N ALA A 20 2.33 12.35 15.88
CA ALA A 20 2.92 11.77 14.68
C ALA A 20 1.84 11.48 13.62
N LEU A 21 0.75 10.81 14.00
CA LEU A 21 -0.38 10.53 13.09
C LEU A 21 -1.02 11.82 12.57
N LYS A 22 -1.23 12.82 13.45
CA LYS A 22 -1.70 14.14 13.03
C LYS A 22 -0.75 14.79 12.04
N GLY A 23 0.56 14.71 12.26
CA GLY A 23 1.57 15.25 11.35
C GLY A 23 1.60 14.55 9.99
N LEU A 24 1.25 13.25 9.93
CA LEU A 24 1.19 12.47 8.69
C LEU A 24 -0.05 12.76 7.84
N SER A 25 -1.04 13.50 8.34
CA SER A 25 -2.25 13.84 7.59
C SER A 25 -2.02 14.86 6.45
N SER A 26 -0.86 15.51 6.37
CA SER A 26 -0.51 16.43 5.30
C SER A 26 0.94 16.24 4.86
N PRO A 27 1.24 16.27 3.55
CA PRO A 27 2.60 16.16 3.03
C PRO A 27 3.55 17.22 3.60
N LYS A 28 3.06 18.45 3.83
CA LYS A 28 3.85 19.56 4.40
C LYS A 28 4.35 19.29 5.82
N THR A 29 3.60 18.52 6.60
CA THR A 29 3.92 18.19 8.00
C THR A 29 4.44 16.77 8.21
N ALA A 30 4.34 15.90 7.20
CA ALA A 30 4.66 14.48 7.30
C ALA A 30 6.08 14.19 7.82
N ARG A 31 7.09 14.95 7.36
CA ARG A 31 8.48 14.80 7.83
C ARG A 31 8.61 15.07 9.33
N ARG A 32 7.93 16.09 9.85
CA ARG A 32 7.93 16.42 11.30
C ARG A 32 7.16 15.35 12.08
N GLY A 33 6.02 14.89 11.55
CA GLY A 33 5.26 13.78 12.12
C GLY A 33 6.09 12.52 12.26
N ASN A 34 6.81 12.12 11.23
CA ASN A 34 7.72 10.97 11.26
C ASN A 34 8.83 11.10 12.31
N LEU A 35 9.43 12.29 12.44
CA LEU A 35 10.47 12.53 13.46
C LEU A 35 9.91 12.44 14.89
N ILE A 36 8.71 12.97 15.12
CA ILE A 36 8.02 12.84 16.41
C ILE A 36 7.71 11.39 16.71
N GLY A 37 7.20 10.64 15.72
CA GLY A 37 6.93 9.20 15.86
C GLY A 37 8.19 8.37 16.14
N ALA A 38 9.28 8.67 15.46
CA ALA A 38 10.57 8.03 15.70
C ALA A 38 11.12 8.31 17.11
N ALA A 39 11.01 9.56 17.56
CA ALA A 39 11.39 9.94 18.93
C ALA A 39 10.51 9.22 19.97
N GLY A 40 9.18 9.14 19.72
CA GLY A 40 8.25 8.39 20.56
C GLY A 40 8.57 6.90 20.64
N ALA A 41 8.83 6.25 19.50
CA ALA A 41 9.18 4.83 19.43
C ALA A 41 10.51 4.53 20.16
N THR A 42 11.51 5.40 19.96
CA THR A 42 12.80 5.30 20.69
C THR A 42 12.58 5.48 22.20
N GLY A 43 11.81 6.51 22.58
CA GLY A 43 11.45 6.75 23.98
C GLY A 43 10.71 5.57 24.61
N ALA A 44 9.73 4.97 23.90
CA ALA A 44 9.03 3.77 24.36
C ALA A 44 10.00 2.60 24.58
N THR A 45 10.90 2.34 23.64
CA THR A 45 11.89 1.27 23.74
C THR A 45 12.81 1.45 24.94
N ILE A 46 13.29 2.67 25.18
CA ILE A 46 14.14 2.98 26.33
C ILE A 46 13.33 2.86 27.63
N LEU A 47 12.08 3.34 27.63
CA LEU A 47 11.24 3.38 28.83
C LEU A 47 10.96 1.98 29.39
N VAL A 48 10.82 0.96 28.51
CA VAL A 48 10.59 -0.44 28.95
C VAL A 48 11.70 -0.94 29.86
N PHE A 49 12.97 -0.53 29.67
CA PHE A 49 14.07 -0.94 30.56
C PHE A 49 13.99 -0.32 31.97
N PHE A 50 13.14 0.67 32.18
CA PHE A 50 12.91 1.35 33.46
C PHE A 50 11.55 1.00 34.06
N ASP A 51 10.85 0.00 33.54
CA ASP A 51 9.56 -0.44 34.06
C ASP A 51 9.72 -0.90 35.51
N PRO A 52 8.96 -0.31 36.48
CA PRO A 52 9.05 -0.65 37.89
C PRO A 52 8.67 -2.10 38.19
N SER A 53 7.93 -2.77 37.32
CA SER A 53 7.56 -4.19 37.47
C SER A 53 8.73 -5.14 37.18
N ILE A 54 9.73 -4.67 36.43
CA ILE A 54 10.91 -5.46 36.03
C ILE A 54 11.96 -5.31 37.15
N THR A 55 12.06 -6.29 38.03
CA THR A 55 13.04 -6.30 39.14
C THR A 55 14.43 -6.73 38.70
N LYS A 56 14.54 -7.61 37.70
CA LYS A 56 15.81 -8.07 37.11
C LYS A 56 15.64 -8.27 35.61
N ILE A 57 16.57 -7.71 34.81
CA ILE A 57 16.63 -7.96 33.38
C ILE A 57 17.43 -9.24 33.16
N HIS A 58 16.71 -10.36 33.03
CA HIS A 58 17.29 -11.62 32.57
C HIS A 58 17.56 -11.52 31.05
N ASN A 59 18.57 -12.23 30.61
CA ASN A 59 18.89 -12.32 29.20
C ASN A 59 19.24 -10.97 28.49
N PHE A 60 19.75 -9.99 29.24
CA PHE A 60 20.14 -8.67 28.70
C PHE A 60 20.98 -8.77 27.43
N VAL A 61 21.95 -9.71 27.39
CA VAL A 61 22.78 -9.93 26.19
C VAL A 61 21.96 -10.38 25.00
N LEU A 62 20.95 -11.23 25.18
CA LEU A 62 20.04 -11.67 24.13
C LEU A 62 19.17 -10.54 23.61
N ILE A 63 18.67 -9.69 24.52
CA ILE A 63 17.86 -8.50 24.18
C ILE A 63 18.69 -7.54 23.31
N VAL A 64 19.91 -7.20 23.76
CA VAL A 64 20.82 -6.32 23.00
C VAL A 64 21.19 -6.96 21.66
N GLY A 65 21.47 -8.26 21.64
CA GLY A 65 21.75 -9.01 20.42
C GLY A 65 20.59 -8.96 19.43
N ALA A 66 19.36 -9.17 19.88
CA ALA A 66 18.16 -9.07 19.06
C ALA A 66 17.94 -7.66 18.50
N ILE A 67 18.14 -6.62 19.30
CA ILE A 67 18.06 -5.22 18.86
C ILE A 67 19.12 -4.95 17.79
N LEU A 68 20.37 -5.39 18.02
CA LEU A 68 21.45 -5.20 17.04
C LEU A 68 21.13 -5.90 15.71
N VAL A 69 20.64 -7.14 15.74
CA VAL A 69 20.22 -7.86 14.52
C VAL A 69 19.10 -7.10 13.80
N GLY A 70 18.10 -6.61 14.54
CA GLY A 70 17.00 -5.81 13.98
C GLY A 70 17.50 -4.52 13.34
N VAL A 71 18.43 -3.80 13.98
CA VAL A 71 19.01 -2.57 13.45
C VAL A 71 19.87 -2.85 12.21
N LEU A 72 20.73 -3.90 12.25
CA LEU A 72 21.59 -4.27 11.12
C LEU A 72 20.79 -4.72 9.88
N ALA A 73 19.63 -5.33 10.07
CA ALA A 73 18.74 -5.71 8.98
C ALA A 73 17.84 -4.54 8.53
N GLY A 74 17.22 -3.85 9.47
CA GLY A 74 16.20 -2.85 9.20
C GLY A 74 16.74 -1.54 8.63
N VAL A 75 17.84 -1.01 9.19
CA VAL A 75 18.39 0.28 8.76
C VAL A 75 18.89 0.26 7.31
N PRO A 76 19.69 -0.74 6.87
CA PRO A 76 20.09 -0.81 5.47
C PRO A 76 18.91 -1.04 4.52
N ALA A 77 17.93 -1.87 4.91
CA ALA A 77 16.72 -2.07 4.14
C ALA A 77 15.96 -0.75 3.96
N ALA A 78 15.71 -0.01 5.03
CA ALA A 78 14.99 1.27 4.98
C ALA A 78 15.73 2.36 4.20
N ARG A 79 17.09 2.39 4.25
CA ARG A 79 17.89 3.42 3.57
C ARG A 79 18.13 3.17 2.09
N LYS A 80 18.16 1.89 1.67
CA LYS A 80 18.49 1.50 0.29
C LYS A 80 17.27 1.22 -0.59
N ILE A 81 16.09 1.18 0.01
CA ILE A 81 14.86 0.88 -0.71
C ILE A 81 14.55 1.97 -1.74
N LYS A 82 14.22 1.55 -2.96
CA LYS A 82 13.69 2.44 -3.99
C LYS A 82 12.20 2.71 -3.72
N MET A 83 11.70 3.87 -4.09
CA MET A 83 10.28 4.24 -3.95
C MET A 83 9.33 3.19 -4.53
N THR A 84 9.69 2.62 -5.69
CA THR A 84 8.93 1.56 -6.35
C THR A 84 8.84 0.25 -5.56
N SER A 85 9.75 0.04 -4.61
CA SER A 85 9.81 -1.17 -3.76
C SER A 85 9.39 -0.92 -2.31
N MET A 86 8.89 0.29 -1.98
CA MET A 86 8.38 0.58 -0.63
C MET A 86 7.20 -0.32 -0.20
N PRO A 87 6.21 -0.61 -1.07
CA PRO A 87 5.11 -1.50 -0.69
C PRO A 87 5.57 -2.89 -0.25
N GLN A 88 6.61 -3.44 -0.90
CA GLN A 88 7.20 -4.72 -0.52
C GLN A 88 7.81 -4.67 0.88
N LEU A 89 8.57 -3.61 1.18
CA LEU A 89 9.18 -3.43 2.50
C LEU A 89 8.12 -3.25 3.59
N VAL A 90 7.07 -2.47 3.30
CA VAL A 90 5.94 -2.27 4.21
C VAL A 90 5.24 -3.60 4.51
N ALA A 91 4.96 -4.41 3.48
CA ALA A 91 4.36 -5.73 3.65
C ALA A 91 5.25 -6.64 4.53
N LEU A 92 6.56 -6.67 4.27
CA LEU A 92 7.49 -7.49 5.04
C LEU A 92 7.53 -7.05 6.52
N PHE A 93 7.69 -5.77 6.80
CA PHE A 93 7.75 -5.25 8.17
C PHE A 93 6.44 -5.44 8.91
N ASN A 94 5.30 -5.28 8.22
CA ASN A 94 3.99 -5.60 8.79
C ASN A 94 3.92 -7.06 9.20
N GLY A 95 4.36 -7.98 8.34
CA GLY A 95 4.41 -9.40 8.65
C GLY A 95 5.27 -9.69 9.89
N VAL A 96 6.49 -9.15 9.93
CA VAL A 96 7.37 -9.30 11.10
C VAL A 96 6.71 -8.80 12.38
N GLY A 97 6.01 -7.65 12.32
CA GLY A 97 5.29 -7.10 13.48
C GLY A 97 4.16 -8.03 13.97
N GLY A 98 3.32 -8.53 13.05
CA GLY A 98 2.25 -9.48 13.37
C GLY A 98 2.77 -10.80 13.92
N GLY A 99 3.82 -11.34 13.29
CA GLY A 99 4.49 -12.58 13.75
C GLY A 99 5.14 -12.43 15.11
N ALA A 100 5.81 -11.29 15.38
CA ALA A 100 6.39 -11.00 16.68
C ALA A 100 5.33 -10.95 17.79
N ALA A 101 4.21 -10.27 17.53
CA ALA A 101 3.11 -10.21 18.50
C ALA A 101 2.52 -11.59 18.80
N ALA A 102 2.33 -12.43 17.75
CA ALA A 102 1.86 -13.81 17.93
C ALA A 102 2.83 -14.66 18.74
N LEU A 103 4.14 -14.56 18.45
CA LEU A 103 5.17 -15.30 19.19
C LEU A 103 5.23 -14.86 20.65
N VAL A 104 5.16 -13.56 20.94
CA VAL A 104 5.13 -13.02 22.31
C VAL A 104 3.91 -13.56 23.06
N ALA A 105 2.74 -13.55 22.43
CA ALA A 105 1.52 -14.08 23.05
C ALA A 105 1.61 -15.60 23.33
N ILE A 106 2.21 -16.37 22.41
CA ILE A 106 2.45 -17.80 22.64
C ILE A 106 3.39 -18.01 23.83
N VAL A 107 4.52 -17.29 23.88
CA VAL A 107 5.48 -17.41 25.00
C VAL A 107 4.84 -17.03 26.31
N GLU A 108 4.06 -15.95 26.36
CA GLU A 108 3.37 -15.52 27.57
C GLU A 108 2.34 -16.56 28.05
N TYR A 109 1.57 -17.13 27.14
CA TYR A 109 0.64 -18.20 27.45
C TYR A 109 1.34 -19.43 28.05
N LEU A 110 2.51 -19.80 27.49
CA LEU A 110 3.31 -20.92 28.00
C LEU A 110 3.87 -20.62 29.40
N ASN A 111 4.14 -19.34 29.72
CA ASN A 111 4.63 -18.90 31.04
C ASN A 111 3.51 -18.85 32.10
N LEU A 112 2.32 -18.35 31.70
CA LEU A 112 1.15 -18.27 32.60
C LEU A 112 0.59 -19.64 32.96
N GLY A 113 0.69 -20.62 32.07
CA GLY A 113 0.18 -21.97 32.31
C GLY A 113 -1.32 -21.98 32.68
N ASN A 114 -1.66 -22.64 33.78
CA ASN A 114 -3.04 -22.76 34.26
C ASN A 114 -3.53 -21.54 35.05
N ASP A 115 -2.66 -20.55 35.32
CA ASP A 115 -3.01 -19.37 36.12
C ASP A 115 -3.62 -18.24 35.27
N ALA A 116 -3.63 -18.39 33.92
CA ALA A 116 -4.21 -17.42 33.02
C ALA A 116 -5.73 -17.30 33.22
N ASN A 117 -6.21 -16.07 33.35
CA ASN A 117 -7.65 -15.83 33.41
C ASN A 117 -8.27 -15.94 31.98
N VAL A 118 -9.60 -16.16 31.90
CA VAL A 118 -10.31 -16.36 30.63
C VAL A 118 -10.10 -15.21 29.66
N ALA A 119 -10.03 -13.96 30.14
CA ALA A 119 -9.83 -12.79 29.30
C ALA A 119 -8.42 -12.76 28.68
N GLU A 120 -7.40 -13.15 29.43
CA GLU A 120 -6.02 -13.30 28.94
C GLU A 120 -5.92 -14.41 27.90
N VAL A 121 -6.57 -15.55 28.14
CA VAL A 121 -6.61 -16.65 27.15
C VAL A 121 -7.29 -16.21 25.87
N VAL A 122 -8.44 -15.54 25.96
CA VAL A 122 -9.16 -15.01 24.78
C VAL A 122 -8.31 -13.99 24.02
N ALA A 123 -7.65 -13.07 24.72
CA ALA A 123 -6.75 -12.09 24.11
C ALA A 123 -5.54 -12.76 23.45
N THR A 124 -4.97 -13.80 24.06
CA THR A 124 -3.89 -14.60 23.49
C THR A 124 -4.35 -15.32 22.22
N VAL A 125 -5.48 -16.02 22.28
CA VAL A 125 -6.07 -16.72 21.11
C VAL A 125 -6.31 -15.75 19.98
N PHE A 126 -6.90 -14.59 20.25
CA PHE A 126 -7.10 -13.53 19.25
C PHE A 126 -5.76 -13.06 18.65
N THR A 127 -4.77 -12.81 19.51
CA THR A 127 -3.42 -12.36 19.09
C THR A 127 -2.75 -13.39 18.19
N VAL A 128 -2.82 -14.68 18.53
CA VAL A 128 -2.23 -15.76 17.75
C VAL A 128 -2.94 -15.91 16.40
N VAL A 129 -4.27 -15.93 16.38
CA VAL A 129 -5.05 -16.04 15.12
C VAL A 129 -4.74 -14.90 14.18
N VAL A 130 -4.89 -13.67 14.66
CA VAL A 130 -4.77 -12.48 13.80
C VAL A 130 -3.30 -12.20 13.45
N GLY A 131 -2.39 -12.41 14.40
CA GLY A 131 -0.96 -12.20 14.17
C GLY A 131 -0.34 -13.18 13.21
N CYS A 132 -0.65 -14.48 13.34
CA CYS A 132 -0.21 -15.51 12.39
C CYS A 132 -0.80 -15.29 11.00
N THR A 133 -2.09 -14.92 10.90
CA THR A 133 -2.75 -14.58 9.63
C THR A 133 -2.09 -13.37 8.98
N SER A 134 -1.81 -12.32 9.77
CA SER A 134 -1.15 -11.12 9.28
C SER A 134 0.28 -11.42 8.82
N PHE A 135 1.03 -12.23 9.55
CA PHE A 135 2.38 -12.64 9.18
C PHE A 135 2.41 -13.36 7.83
N SER A 136 1.70 -14.48 7.72
CA SER A 136 1.74 -15.32 6.52
C SER A 136 1.10 -14.61 5.32
N GLY A 137 0.00 -13.87 5.51
CA GLY A 137 -0.61 -13.04 4.49
C GLY A 137 0.33 -11.95 3.98
N SER A 138 1.07 -11.29 4.87
CA SER A 138 2.07 -10.27 4.50
C SER A 138 3.25 -10.87 3.73
N VAL A 139 3.68 -12.09 4.07
CA VAL A 139 4.72 -12.81 3.30
C VAL A 139 4.24 -13.10 1.88
N ILE A 140 3.03 -13.62 1.70
CA ILE A 140 2.45 -13.84 0.35
C ILE A 140 2.32 -12.53 -0.41
N THR A 141 1.89 -11.45 0.26
CA THR A 141 1.81 -10.12 -0.33
C THR A 141 3.17 -9.62 -0.80
N PHE A 142 4.20 -9.78 0.03
CA PHE A 142 5.58 -9.46 -0.33
C PHE A 142 6.05 -10.23 -1.57
N LEU A 143 5.82 -11.56 -1.60
CA LEU A 143 6.21 -12.42 -2.73
C LEU A 143 5.52 -12.01 -4.04
N LYS A 144 4.23 -11.63 -3.98
CA LYS A 144 3.47 -11.13 -5.13
C LYS A 144 4.00 -9.78 -5.62
N LEU A 145 4.26 -8.83 -4.71
CA LEU A 145 4.78 -7.51 -5.07
C LEU A 145 6.21 -7.55 -5.60
N GLN A 146 7.01 -8.50 -5.12
CA GLN A 146 8.37 -8.72 -5.58
C GLN A 146 8.44 -9.49 -6.91
N GLU A 147 7.27 -9.91 -7.44
CA GLU A 147 7.15 -10.71 -8.66
C GLU A 147 7.85 -12.09 -8.58
N LEU A 148 8.15 -12.54 -7.35
CA LEU A 148 8.62 -13.93 -7.08
C LEU A 148 7.48 -14.93 -7.18
N MET A 149 6.24 -14.46 -7.05
CA MET A 149 5.00 -15.20 -7.26
C MET A 149 4.13 -14.41 -8.25
N THR A 150 3.23 -15.12 -8.97
CA THR A 150 2.30 -14.45 -9.87
C THR A 150 1.49 -13.37 -9.16
N THR A 151 1.38 -12.19 -9.78
CA THR A 151 0.55 -11.08 -9.29
C THR A 151 -0.94 -11.30 -9.58
N ARG A 152 -1.28 -12.25 -10.46
CA ARG A 152 -2.67 -12.60 -10.78
C ARG A 152 -3.31 -13.32 -9.60
N PRO A 153 -4.66 -13.25 -9.47
CA PRO A 153 -5.39 -14.07 -8.51
C PRO A 153 -5.08 -15.55 -8.70
N VAL A 154 -4.66 -16.23 -7.64
CA VAL A 154 -4.47 -17.68 -7.64
C VAL A 154 -5.74 -18.31 -7.10
N VAL A 155 -6.55 -18.85 -8.00
CA VAL A 155 -7.84 -19.48 -7.69
C VAL A 155 -7.79 -20.93 -8.14
N PHE A 156 -8.23 -21.86 -7.30
CA PHE A 156 -8.31 -23.29 -7.60
C PHE A 156 -9.74 -23.81 -7.38
N PRO A 157 -10.13 -24.89 -8.07
CA PRO A 157 -11.45 -25.48 -7.91
C PRO A 157 -11.73 -25.81 -6.44
N GLY A 158 -12.87 -25.37 -5.92
CA GLY A 158 -13.22 -25.57 -4.51
C GLY A 158 -12.51 -24.64 -3.51
N GLY A 159 -11.66 -23.71 -3.94
CA GLY A 159 -10.84 -22.86 -3.08
C GLY A 159 -11.65 -22.10 -2.01
N ARG A 160 -12.84 -21.60 -2.35
CA ARG A 160 -13.76 -20.97 -1.39
C ARG A 160 -14.14 -21.89 -0.23
N PHE A 161 -14.34 -23.19 -0.50
CA PHE A 161 -14.70 -24.16 0.54
C PHE A 161 -13.49 -24.50 1.41
N VAL A 162 -12.29 -24.55 0.83
CA VAL A 162 -11.03 -24.77 1.57
C VAL A 162 -10.77 -23.60 2.52
N ILE A 163 -10.94 -22.35 2.07
CA ILE A 163 -10.80 -21.17 2.93
C ILE A 163 -11.85 -21.18 4.05
N ALA A 164 -13.11 -21.48 3.72
CA ALA A 164 -14.17 -21.56 4.72
C ALA A 164 -13.91 -22.68 5.74
N ALA A 165 -13.47 -23.85 5.28
CA ALA A 165 -13.14 -24.97 6.16
C ALA A 165 -11.93 -24.65 7.04
N THR A 166 -10.91 -23.98 6.51
CA THR A 166 -9.74 -23.55 7.30
C THR A 166 -10.16 -22.54 8.35
N LEU A 167 -11.01 -21.56 8.00
CA LEU A 167 -11.54 -20.60 8.97
C LEU A 167 -12.38 -21.30 10.06
N ALA A 168 -13.24 -22.25 9.68
CA ALA A 168 -14.00 -23.03 10.64
C ALA A 168 -13.07 -23.84 11.57
N GLY A 169 -11.99 -24.41 11.02
CA GLY A 169 -10.95 -25.09 11.80
C GLY A 169 -10.24 -24.16 12.77
N VAL A 170 -9.89 -22.93 12.35
CA VAL A 170 -9.32 -21.90 13.23
C VAL A 170 -10.28 -21.57 14.38
N LEU A 171 -11.56 -21.34 14.07
CA LEU A 171 -12.56 -21.01 15.10
C LEU A 171 -12.81 -22.19 16.07
N ALA A 172 -12.89 -23.40 15.56
CA ALA A 172 -13.04 -24.61 16.38
C ALA A 172 -11.83 -24.82 17.29
N THR A 173 -10.62 -24.63 16.77
CA THR A 173 -9.37 -24.79 17.55
C THR A 173 -9.23 -23.64 18.55
N ALA A 174 -9.66 -22.43 18.21
CA ALA A 174 -9.73 -21.30 19.14
C ALA A 174 -10.64 -21.64 20.35
N GLY A 175 -11.85 -22.16 20.09
CA GLY A 175 -12.76 -22.64 21.12
C GLY A 175 -12.15 -23.79 21.95
N TRP A 176 -11.45 -24.71 21.30
CA TRP A 176 -10.73 -25.79 22.01
C TRP A 176 -9.65 -25.22 22.95
N THR A 177 -8.83 -24.28 22.48
CA THR A 177 -7.78 -23.62 23.29
C THR A 177 -8.36 -22.93 24.51
N ILE A 178 -9.49 -22.21 24.34
CA ILE A 178 -10.16 -21.49 25.44
C ILE A 178 -10.73 -22.45 26.50
N ASN A 179 -11.30 -23.59 26.07
CA ASN A 179 -11.99 -24.50 26.98
C ASN A 179 -11.07 -25.52 27.65
N SER A 180 -10.09 -26.04 26.92
CA SER A 180 -9.25 -27.15 27.45
C SER A 180 -7.93 -26.68 28.03
N GLY A 181 -7.49 -25.46 27.66
CA GLY A 181 -6.12 -25.03 27.95
C GLY A 181 -5.07 -25.88 27.21
N GLY A 182 -3.83 -25.72 27.58
CA GLY A 182 -2.74 -26.55 27.11
C GLY A 182 -2.05 -26.07 25.84
N ASN A 183 -0.85 -26.59 25.59
CA ASN A 183 0.05 -26.09 24.56
C ASN A 183 -0.32 -26.61 23.16
N THR A 184 -0.83 -27.85 23.09
CA THR A 184 -1.13 -28.50 21.79
C THR A 184 -2.22 -27.76 21.01
N PRO A 185 -3.39 -27.39 21.60
CA PRO A 185 -4.40 -26.62 20.89
C PRO A 185 -3.87 -25.29 20.39
N LEU A 186 -3.05 -24.59 21.18
CA LEU A 186 -2.47 -23.29 20.79
C LEU A 186 -1.52 -23.42 19.60
N LEU A 187 -0.68 -24.44 19.57
CA LEU A 187 0.23 -24.67 18.42
C LEU A 187 -0.53 -25.08 17.15
N VAL A 188 -1.57 -25.91 17.28
CA VAL A 188 -2.46 -26.25 16.16
C VAL A 188 -3.17 -25.00 15.65
N LEU A 189 -3.66 -24.15 16.55
CA LEU A 189 -4.28 -22.87 16.21
C LEU A 189 -3.32 -21.96 15.43
N ALA A 190 -2.08 -21.84 15.88
CA ALA A 190 -1.05 -21.06 15.19
C ALA A 190 -0.79 -21.60 13.76
N GLY A 191 -0.64 -22.93 13.60
CA GLY A 191 -0.45 -23.57 12.31
C GLY A 191 -1.62 -23.34 11.35
N LEU A 192 -2.86 -23.54 11.81
CA LEU A 192 -4.06 -23.27 11.00
C LEU A 192 -4.20 -21.80 10.65
N SER A 193 -3.86 -20.88 11.55
CA SER A 193 -3.92 -19.44 11.30
C SER A 193 -2.88 -18.99 10.27
N LEU A 194 -1.68 -19.59 10.28
CA LEU A 194 -0.67 -19.38 9.24
C LEU A 194 -1.19 -19.85 7.87
N LEU A 195 -1.78 -21.05 7.83
CA LEU A 195 -2.38 -21.58 6.59
C LEU A 195 -3.52 -20.68 6.12
N PHE A 196 -4.38 -20.23 7.02
CA PHE A 196 -5.48 -19.32 6.69
C PHE A 196 -4.97 -18.01 6.07
N GLY A 197 -3.92 -17.40 6.63
CA GLY A 197 -3.35 -16.16 6.08
C GLY A 197 -2.80 -16.34 4.67
N VAL A 198 -2.16 -17.47 4.36
CA VAL A 198 -1.74 -17.82 3.00
C VAL A 198 -2.94 -17.91 2.07
N LEU A 199 -3.94 -18.71 2.42
CA LEU A 199 -5.13 -18.96 1.60
C LEU A 199 -5.97 -17.69 1.42
N PHE A 200 -5.98 -16.81 2.39
CA PHE A 200 -6.71 -15.55 2.37
C PHE A 200 -6.16 -14.56 1.33
N VAL A 201 -4.83 -14.51 1.16
CA VAL A 201 -4.18 -13.55 0.26
C VAL A 201 -3.95 -14.13 -1.15
N LEU A 202 -3.88 -15.44 -1.31
CA LEU A 202 -3.67 -16.08 -2.62
C LEU A 202 -4.64 -15.61 -3.72
N PRO A 203 -5.96 -15.51 -3.49
CA PRO A 203 -6.93 -15.12 -4.51
C PRO A 203 -6.93 -13.62 -4.82
N VAL A 204 -6.22 -12.80 -4.05
CA VAL A 204 -6.18 -11.35 -4.25
C VAL A 204 -5.32 -11.02 -5.46
N GLY A 205 -5.88 -10.23 -6.39
CA GLY A 205 -5.17 -9.72 -7.57
C GLY A 205 -4.24 -8.57 -7.20
N GLY A 206 -3.22 -8.34 -8.04
CA GLY A 206 -2.20 -7.31 -7.77
C GLY A 206 -2.75 -5.89 -7.64
N ALA A 207 -3.83 -5.54 -8.33
CA ALA A 207 -4.49 -4.23 -8.19
C ALA A 207 -5.06 -4.03 -6.78
N ASP A 208 -5.53 -5.10 -6.14
CA ASP A 208 -6.17 -5.06 -4.83
C ASP A 208 -5.17 -5.24 -3.66
N VAL A 209 -3.91 -5.57 -3.97
CA VAL A 209 -2.84 -5.79 -2.97
C VAL A 209 -2.67 -4.61 -2.00
N PRO A 210 -2.72 -3.33 -2.42
CA PRO A 210 -2.59 -2.21 -1.49
C PRO A 210 -3.68 -2.18 -0.41
N ILE A 211 -4.93 -2.55 -0.76
CA ILE A 211 -6.03 -2.65 0.20
C ILE A 211 -5.76 -3.75 1.22
N VAL A 212 -5.24 -4.90 0.74
CA VAL A 212 -4.90 -6.03 1.61
C VAL A 212 -3.74 -5.70 2.54
N ILE A 213 -2.71 -4.99 2.10
CA ILE A 213 -1.62 -4.52 2.97
C ILE A 213 -2.18 -3.65 4.10
N SER A 214 -3.06 -2.71 3.77
CA SER A 214 -3.69 -1.83 4.76
C SER A 214 -4.54 -2.62 5.77
N LEU A 215 -5.31 -3.62 5.30
CA LEU A 215 -6.10 -4.50 6.15
C LEU A 215 -5.23 -5.34 7.08
N LEU A 216 -4.17 -5.96 6.56
CA LEU A 216 -3.22 -6.73 7.36
C LEU A 216 -2.49 -5.84 8.38
N ASN A 217 -2.23 -4.58 8.04
CA ASN A 217 -1.66 -3.61 8.98
C ASN A 217 -2.66 -3.27 10.10
N ALA A 218 -3.94 -3.10 9.79
CA ALA A 218 -4.98 -2.94 10.81
C ALA A 218 -5.04 -4.16 11.74
N PHE A 219 -4.97 -5.37 11.18
CA PHE A 219 -4.91 -6.61 11.94
C PHE A 219 -3.69 -6.67 12.85
N THR A 220 -2.52 -6.31 12.35
CA THR A 220 -1.30 -6.21 13.17
C THR A 220 -1.47 -5.21 14.31
N GLY A 221 -2.07 -4.05 14.06
CA GLY A 221 -2.39 -3.06 15.11
C GLY A 221 -3.28 -3.64 16.21
N LEU A 222 -4.38 -4.30 15.82
CA LEU A 222 -5.30 -4.94 16.78
C LEU A 222 -4.59 -6.07 17.58
N THR A 223 -3.74 -6.84 16.92
CA THR A 223 -2.93 -7.88 17.53
C THR A 223 -2.00 -7.30 18.61
N VAL A 224 -1.32 -6.19 18.32
CA VAL A 224 -0.45 -5.50 19.26
C VAL A 224 -1.24 -4.94 20.45
N ALA A 225 -2.45 -4.41 20.21
CA ALA A 225 -3.32 -3.93 21.29
C ALA A 225 -3.75 -5.08 22.22
N ALA A 226 -4.14 -6.22 21.67
CA ALA A 226 -4.52 -7.41 22.46
C ALA A 226 -3.32 -8.01 23.20
N SER A 227 -2.14 -8.08 22.58
CA SER A 227 -0.89 -8.47 23.22
C SER A 227 -0.54 -7.52 24.39
N GLY A 228 -0.74 -6.21 24.18
CA GLY A 228 -0.57 -5.20 25.21
C GLY A 228 -1.47 -5.41 26.44
N TYR A 229 -2.69 -5.92 26.22
CA TYR A 229 -3.58 -6.30 27.31
C TYR A 229 -3.03 -7.50 28.09
N VAL A 230 -2.59 -8.55 27.44
CA VAL A 230 -1.99 -9.73 28.09
C VAL A 230 -0.74 -9.35 28.88
N LEU A 231 0.12 -8.52 28.31
CA LEU A 231 1.36 -8.04 28.92
C LEU A 231 1.16 -6.90 29.93
N GLN A 232 -0.08 -6.44 30.17
CA GLN A 232 -0.40 -5.28 31.01
C GLN A 232 0.38 -4.01 30.59
N ALA A 233 0.72 -3.89 29.31
CA ALA A 233 1.53 -2.83 28.73
C ALA A 233 0.65 -1.77 28.05
N THR A 234 0.26 -0.72 28.77
CA THR A 234 -0.63 0.34 28.29
C THR A 234 -0.14 0.99 27.00
N LEU A 235 1.17 1.18 26.84
CA LEU A 235 1.75 1.76 25.61
C LEU A 235 1.46 0.92 24.37
N LEU A 236 1.50 -0.41 24.47
CA LEU A 236 1.16 -1.30 23.37
C LEU A 236 -0.34 -1.24 23.04
N ILE A 237 -1.19 -1.12 24.07
CA ILE A 237 -2.64 -0.95 23.87
C ILE A 237 -2.91 0.33 23.08
N VAL A 238 -2.32 1.45 23.50
CA VAL A 238 -2.52 2.75 22.84
C VAL A 238 -1.98 2.71 21.40
N ALA A 239 -0.73 2.29 21.21
CA ALA A 239 -0.11 2.23 19.89
C ALA A 239 -0.87 1.27 18.95
N GLY A 240 -1.20 0.07 19.43
CA GLY A 240 -1.94 -0.92 18.67
C GLY A 240 -3.34 -0.48 18.28
N THR A 241 -4.06 0.17 19.17
CA THR A 241 -5.40 0.72 18.91
C THR A 241 -5.34 1.84 17.87
N LEU A 242 -4.37 2.76 17.96
CA LEU A 242 -4.19 3.82 16.99
C LEU A 242 -3.89 3.27 15.58
N VAL A 243 -3.00 2.29 15.48
CA VAL A 243 -2.66 1.65 14.20
C VAL A 243 -3.85 0.83 13.67
N GLY A 244 -4.53 0.08 14.53
CA GLY A 244 -5.71 -0.69 14.16
C GLY A 244 -6.84 0.18 13.62
N ALA A 245 -7.13 1.30 14.29
CA ALA A 245 -8.15 2.25 13.87
C ALA A 245 -7.76 2.95 12.56
N SER A 246 -6.57 3.52 12.48
CA SER A 246 -6.10 4.22 11.28
C SER A 246 -5.98 3.29 10.06
N GLY A 247 -5.49 2.07 10.26
CA GLY A 247 -5.41 1.05 9.21
C GLY A 247 -6.79 0.62 8.70
N THR A 248 -7.79 0.48 9.59
CA THR A 248 -9.17 0.14 9.20
C THR A 248 -9.81 1.25 8.38
N ILE A 249 -9.65 2.51 8.81
CA ILE A 249 -10.16 3.68 8.07
C ILE A 249 -9.50 3.75 6.69
N LEU A 250 -8.18 3.64 6.64
CA LEU A 250 -7.42 3.67 5.38
C LEU A 250 -7.85 2.54 4.43
N THR A 251 -8.02 1.32 4.94
CA THR A 251 -8.49 0.17 4.15
C THR A 251 -9.84 0.45 3.49
N ARG A 252 -10.78 1.05 4.25
CA ARG A 252 -12.08 1.43 3.73
C ARG A 252 -11.98 2.51 2.65
N LEU A 253 -11.27 3.59 2.94
CA LEU A 253 -11.07 4.69 1.99
C LEU A 253 -10.42 4.22 0.68
N MET A 254 -9.47 3.27 0.77
CA MET A 254 -8.84 2.70 -0.41
C MET A 254 -9.79 1.82 -1.22
N ALA A 255 -10.63 1.02 -0.57
CA ALA A 255 -11.64 0.22 -1.25
C ALA A 255 -12.66 1.13 -1.94
N ASP A 256 -13.14 2.18 -1.26
CA ASP A 256 -14.06 3.18 -1.80
C ASP A 256 -13.44 3.93 -3.00
N ALA A 257 -12.15 4.32 -2.91
CA ALA A 257 -11.41 4.96 -4.01
C ALA A 257 -11.24 4.07 -5.25
N MET A 258 -11.33 2.75 -5.08
CA MET A 258 -11.33 1.77 -6.18
C MET A 258 -12.74 1.38 -6.64
N GLY A 259 -13.78 2.00 -6.08
CA GLY A 259 -15.19 1.66 -6.40
C GLY A 259 -15.57 0.23 -6.00
N ARG A 260 -14.91 -0.35 -5.00
CA ARG A 260 -15.12 -1.75 -4.59
C ARG A 260 -15.49 -1.87 -3.12
N SER A 261 -16.33 -2.86 -2.82
CA SER A 261 -16.51 -3.27 -1.43
C SER A 261 -15.32 -4.10 -0.95
N LEU A 262 -15.00 -4.04 0.34
CA LEU A 262 -13.96 -4.89 0.94
C LEU A 262 -14.20 -6.37 0.69
N PHE A 263 -15.47 -6.81 0.77
CA PHE A 263 -15.84 -8.18 0.47
C PHE A 263 -15.56 -8.55 -0.99
N GLY A 264 -15.87 -7.65 -1.94
CA GLY A 264 -15.56 -7.82 -3.36
C GLY A 264 -14.05 -7.92 -3.63
N THR A 265 -13.24 -7.13 -2.93
CA THR A 265 -11.78 -7.16 -3.02
C THR A 265 -11.20 -8.49 -2.56
N LEU A 266 -11.70 -9.03 -1.44
CA LEU A 266 -11.16 -10.24 -0.82
C LEU A 266 -11.67 -11.52 -1.48
N PHE A 267 -12.91 -11.52 -1.95
CA PHE A 267 -13.59 -12.72 -2.43
C PHE A 267 -14.07 -12.64 -3.89
N GLY A 268 -13.95 -11.49 -4.53
CA GLY A 268 -14.43 -11.26 -5.90
C GLY A 268 -13.80 -12.18 -6.95
N ALA A 269 -12.54 -12.60 -6.75
CA ALA A 269 -11.87 -13.53 -7.65
C ALA A 269 -12.57 -14.91 -7.75
N PHE A 270 -13.33 -15.31 -6.73
CA PHE A 270 -14.10 -16.55 -6.73
C PHE A 270 -15.46 -16.44 -7.45
N THR A 271 -15.93 -15.23 -7.67
CA THR A 271 -17.21 -14.95 -8.37
C THR A 271 -17.00 -14.48 -9.80
N ALA A 272 -15.79 -14.00 -10.14
CA ALA A 272 -15.44 -13.61 -11.48
C ALA A 272 -15.46 -14.82 -12.40
N LYS A 273 -16.33 -14.83 -13.41
CA LYS A 273 -16.22 -15.79 -14.52
C LYS A 273 -14.90 -15.52 -15.22
N PRO A 274 -14.12 -16.56 -15.58
CA PRO A 274 -12.94 -16.36 -16.43
C PRO A 274 -13.42 -15.71 -17.73
N GLN A 275 -13.22 -14.42 -17.85
CA GLN A 275 -13.35 -13.78 -19.16
C GLN A 275 -12.12 -14.25 -19.92
N ALA A 276 -12.32 -15.21 -20.82
CA ALA A 276 -11.33 -15.51 -21.82
C ALA A 276 -10.93 -14.17 -22.47
N ALA A 277 -9.63 -13.95 -22.59
CA ALA A 277 -9.12 -12.91 -23.45
C ALA A 277 -9.60 -13.24 -24.88
N THR A 278 -10.84 -12.92 -25.18
CA THR A 278 -11.41 -12.98 -26.50
C THR A 278 -11.02 -11.70 -27.20
N GLY A 279 -9.88 -11.75 -27.83
CA GLY A 279 -9.44 -10.70 -28.70
C GLY A 279 -8.22 -11.23 -29.41
N VAL A 280 -8.41 -11.85 -30.55
CA VAL A 280 -7.50 -11.63 -31.67
C VAL A 280 -7.37 -10.12 -31.71
N ALA A 281 -6.19 -9.58 -31.40
CA ALA A 281 -5.95 -8.16 -31.51
C ALA A 281 -6.20 -7.80 -32.99
N GLU A 282 -7.37 -7.25 -33.28
CA GLU A 282 -7.56 -6.55 -34.56
C GLU A 282 -6.50 -5.46 -34.55
N GLU A 283 -5.65 -5.46 -35.58
CA GLU A 283 -4.68 -4.38 -35.81
C GLU A 283 -5.44 -3.09 -36.10
N ARG A 284 -5.93 -2.43 -35.07
CA ARG A 284 -6.55 -1.12 -35.20
C ARG A 284 -5.42 -0.09 -35.39
N PRO A 285 -5.55 0.83 -36.37
CA PRO A 285 -4.54 1.85 -36.58
C PRO A 285 -4.42 2.76 -35.36
N VAL A 286 -3.20 3.03 -34.96
CA VAL A 286 -2.87 3.96 -33.88
C VAL A 286 -2.04 5.11 -34.44
N LYS A 287 -2.25 6.32 -33.92
CA LYS A 287 -1.46 7.49 -34.32
C LYS A 287 -0.20 7.53 -33.41
N SER A 288 0.96 7.32 -34.02
CA SER A 288 2.25 7.52 -33.37
C SER A 288 2.82 8.89 -33.73
N GLY A 289 3.49 9.53 -32.75
CA GLY A 289 4.20 10.80 -32.94
C GLY A 289 5.66 10.69 -32.54
N SER A 290 6.46 11.63 -33.03
CA SER A 290 7.85 11.82 -32.62
C SER A 290 7.95 12.70 -31.35
N PRO A 291 9.10 12.73 -30.66
CA PRO A 291 9.33 13.67 -29.57
C PRO A 291 9.18 15.14 -29.99
N GLU A 292 9.51 15.46 -31.25
CA GLU A 292 9.37 16.79 -31.83
C GLU A 292 7.89 17.17 -32.01
N ASP A 293 7.06 16.24 -32.49
CA ASP A 293 5.61 16.47 -32.62
C ASP A 293 4.97 16.74 -31.28
N VAL A 294 5.38 15.97 -30.26
CA VAL A 294 4.92 16.15 -28.86
C VAL A 294 5.38 17.50 -28.32
N ALA A 295 6.62 17.89 -28.56
CA ALA A 295 7.15 19.19 -28.13
C ALA A 295 6.37 20.35 -28.76
N ILE A 296 6.03 20.26 -30.04
CA ILE A 296 5.23 21.27 -30.73
C ILE A 296 3.83 21.37 -30.11
N LEU A 297 3.15 20.24 -29.91
CA LEU A 297 1.82 20.23 -29.27
C LEU A 297 1.83 20.85 -27.88
N LEU A 298 2.85 20.55 -27.07
CA LEU A 298 3.01 21.10 -25.72
C LEU A 298 3.33 22.60 -25.75
N ASN A 299 4.15 23.05 -26.71
CA ASN A 299 4.58 24.46 -26.80
C ASN A 299 3.45 25.42 -27.20
N TYR A 300 2.47 24.95 -27.98
CA TYR A 300 1.31 25.75 -28.38
C TYR A 300 0.09 25.62 -27.45
N ALA A 301 0.17 24.79 -26.43
CA ALA A 301 -0.89 24.62 -25.46
C ALA A 301 -0.96 25.85 -24.50
N GLN A 302 -2.15 26.21 -24.06
CA GLN A 302 -2.34 27.17 -22.96
C GLN A 302 -2.37 26.43 -21.62
N ARG A 303 -2.95 25.21 -21.61
CA ARG A 303 -3.05 24.37 -20.42
C ARG A 303 -2.65 22.94 -20.70
N VAL A 304 -1.74 22.42 -19.87
CA VAL A 304 -1.24 21.04 -19.93
C VAL A 304 -1.51 20.35 -18.59
N VAL A 305 -2.11 19.16 -18.65
CA VAL A 305 -2.24 18.29 -17.48
C VAL A 305 -1.38 17.05 -17.67
N ILE A 306 -0.51 16.79 -16.70
CA ILE A 306 0.35 15.61 -16.65
C ILE A 306 -0.34 14.55 -15.77
N VAL A 307 -0.53 13.35 -16.30
CA VAL A 307 -1.10 12.22 -15.55
C VAL A 307 -0.01 11.17 -15.32
N PRO A 308 0.59 11.19 -14.12
CA PRO A 308 1.65 10.25 -13.76
C PRO A 308 1.07 8.90 -13.36
N GLY A 309 1.80 7.83 -13.67
CA GLY A 309 1.48 6.49 -13.23
C GLY A 309 2.70 5.69 -12.82
N PHE A 310 2.52 4.41 -12.51
CA PHE A 310 3.59 3.54 -12.03
C PHE A 310 4.77 3.44 -13.02
N GLY A 311 4.52 3.52 -14.32
CA GLY A 311 5.57 3.49 -15.34
C GLY A 311 6.54 4.66 -15.24
N LEU A 312 6.09 5.85 -14.78
CA LEU A 312 6.97 6.99 -14.50
C LEU A 312 7.96 6.66 -13.38
N ALA A 313 7.45 6.03 -12.31
CA ALA A 313 8.27 5.61 -11.17
C ALA A 313 9.29 4.53 -11.55
N VAL A 314 8.88 3.55 -12.36
CA VAL A 314 9.76 2.46 -12.85
C VAL A 314 10.90 3.02 -13.72
N ALA A 315 10.59 3.98 -14.59
CA ALA A 315 11.56 4.64 -15.45
C ALA A 315 12.45 5.66 -14.71
N GLN A 316 12.16 5.94 -13.43
CA GLN A 316 12.85 6.98 -12.64
C GLN A 316 12.86 8.33 -13.37
N ALA A 317 11.73 8.70 -13.98
CA ALA A 317 11.61 9.87 -14.84
C ALA A 317 10.98 11.09 -14.13
N GLN A 318 10.78 11.04 -12.81
CA GLN A 318 10.14 12.11 -12.02
C GLN A 318 10.88 13.45 -12.09
N HIS A 319 12.20 13.44 -12.18
CA HIS A 319 12.98 14.66 -12.32
C HIS A 319 12.88 15.25 -13.74
N THR A 320 12.87 14.39 -14.76
CA THR A 320 12.73 14.83 -16.16
C THR A 320 11.34 15.40 -16.44
N ILE A 321 10.28 14.78 -15.89
CA ILE A 321 8.92 15.32 -16.04
C ILE A 321 8.76 16.65 -15.32
N ARG A 322 9.44 16.83 -14.16
CA ARG A 322 9.50 18.11 -13.45
C ARG A 322 10.22 19.16 -14.30
N GLU A 323 11.38 18.86 -14.86
CA GLU A 323 12.12 19.77 -15.74
C GLU A 323 11.27 20.23 -16.92
N MET A 324 10.53 19.30 -17.53
CA MET A 324 9.61 19.63 -18.63
C MET A 324 8.49 20.58 -18.17
N ALA A 325 7.88 20.30 -17.01
CA ALA A 325 6.82 21.15 -16.46
C ALA A 325 7.30 22.56 -16.14
N ASP A 326 8.50 22.68 -15.55
CA ASP A 326 9.12 23.97 -15.25
C ASP A 326 9.42 24.77 -16.54
N LEU A 327 9.87 24.08 -17.59
CA LEU A 327 10.13 24.70 -18.92
C LEU A 327 8.83 25.21 -19.56
N LEU A 328 7.75 24.45 -19.51
CA LEU A 328 6.44 24.86 -20.00
C LEU A 328 5.89 26.05 -19.21
N ALA A 329 5.97 25.98 -17.87
CA ALA A 329 5.54 27.07 -17.01
C ALA A 329 6.34 28.37 -17.25
N SER A 330 7.65 28.29 -17.53
CA SER A 330 8.48 29.43 -17.87
C SER A 330 8.06 30.13 -19.19
N ARG A 331 7.31 29.43 -20.04
CA ARG A 331 6.73 29.95 -21.30
C ARG A 331 5.30 30.47 -21.11
N GLY A 332 4.79 30.50 -19.85
CA GLY A 332 3.45 30.97 -19.53
C GLY A 332 2.34 29.92 -19.71
N ILE A 333 2.68 28.64 -19.87
CA ILE A 333 1.73 27.54 -19.99
C ILE A 333 1.31 27.12 -18.57
N ASP A 334 -0.01 26.98 -18.35
CA ASP A 334 -0.55 26.45 -17.09
C ASP A 334 -0.34 24.93 -17.00
N VAL A 335 0.46 24.47 -16.02
CA VAL A 335 0.80 23.06 -15.87
C VAL A 335 0.32 22.53 -14.52
N ALA A 336 -0.50 21.46 -14.56
CA ALA A 336 -0.95 20.74 -13.39
C ALA A 336 -0.66 19.24 -13.51
N TYR A 337 -0.59 18.55 -12.37
CA TYR A 337 -0.49 17.09 -12.31
C TYR A 337 -1.83 16.52 -11.83
N GLY A 338 -2.49 15.74 -12.67
CA GLY A 338 -3.73 15.03 -12.31
C GLY A 338 -3.40 13.73 -11.58
N ILE A 339 -3.68 13.69 -10.29
CA ILE A 339 -3.33 12.56 -9.43
C ILE A 339 -4.55 11.66 -9.20
N HIS A 340 -4.39 10.39 -9.57
CA HIS A 340 -5.37 9.38 -9.22
C HIS A 340 -4.98 8.73 -7.88
N PRO A 341 -5.91 8.56 -6.92
CA PRO A 341 -5.60 8.10 -5.56
C PRO A 341 -4.95 6.72 -5.49
N VAL A 342 -5.21 5.86 -6.48
CA VAL A 342 -4.64 4.50 -6.55
C VAL A 342 -3.60 4.35 -7.68
N ALA A 343 -3.16 5.44 -8.32
CA ALA A 343 -2.06 5.36 -9.28
C ALA A 343 -0.77 4.93 -8.58
N GLY A 344 -0.17 3.86 -9.07
CA GLY A 344 1.04 3.29 -8.47
C GLY A 344 0.83 1.95 -7.80
N ARG A 345 1.54 1.68 -6.70
CA ARG A 345 1.47 0.44 -5.91
C ARG A 345 1.12 0.66 -4.44
N MET A 346 0.87 1.89 -4.04
CA MET A 346 0.42 2.28 -2.69
C MET A 346 -0.33 3.61 -2.77
N PRO A 347 -1.20 3.93 -1.79
CA PRO A 347 -1.87 5.22 -1.74
C PRO A 347 -0.86 6.37 -1.72
N GLY A 348 -1.14 7.43 -2.48
CA GLY A 348 -0.28 8.60 -2.54
C GLY A 348 1.09 8.35 -3.19
N HIS A 349 1.29 7.22 -3.89
CA HIS A 349 2.57 6.88 -4.52
C HIS A 349 3.05 8.00 -5.46
N MET A 350 2.15 8.56 -6.27
CA MET A 350 2.51 9.63 -7.20
C MET A 350 2.83 10.93 -6.47
N ASN A 351 2.11 11.24 -5.40
CA ASN A 351 2.38 12.43 -4.58
C ASN A 351 3.79 12.37 -3.97
N VAL A 352 4.18 11.21 -3.43
CA VAL A 352 5.51 11.01 -2.84
C VAL A 352 6.61 11.06 -3.91
N LEU A 353 6.38 10.40 -5.06
CA LEU A 353 7.32 10.40 -6.18
C LEU A 353 7.58 11.81 -6.73
N LEU A 354 6.54 12.60 -6.89
CA LEU A 354 6.64 13.98 -7.38
C LEU A 354 7.20 14.92 -6.32
N ALA A 355 6.91 14.68 -5.05
CA ALA A 355 7.54 15.40 -3.94
C ALA A 355 9.06 15.14 -3.86
N GLU A 356 9.52 13.93 -4.17
CA GLU A 356 10.95 13.61 -4.31
C GLU A 356 11.61 14.47 -5.40
N ALA A 357 10.89 14.71 -6.49
CA ALA A 357 11.33 15.61 -7.55
C ALA A 357 11.13 17.10 -7.21
N ASN A 358 10.69 17.45 -6.00
CA ASN A 358 10.37 18.81 -5.55
C ASN A 358 9.28 19.50 -6.38
N VAL A 359 8.30 18.78 -6.91
CA VAL A 359 7.12 19.38 -7.53
C VAL A 359 6.31 20.13 -6.44
N PRO A 360 5.90 21.38 -6.65
CA PRO A 360 5.05 22.09 -5.71
C PRO A 360 3.74 21.37 -5.45
N TYR A 361 3.32 21.28 -4.17
CA TYR A 361 2.07 20.58 -3.81
C TYR A 361 0.83 21.23 -4.44
N GLU A 362 0.89 22.52 -4.73
CA GLU A 362 -0.19 23.26 -5.37
C GLU A 362 -0.45 22.82 -6.82
N GLN A 363 0.54 22.18 -7.46
CA GLN A 363 0.41 21.60 -8.80
C GLN A 363 -0.12 20.17 -8.78
N LEU A 364 -0.14 19.51 -7.60
CA LEU A 364 -0.65 18.16 -7.44
C LEU A 364 -2.16 18.22 -7.18
N VAL A 365 -2.96 18.03 -8.21
CA VAL A 365 -4.42 18.20 -8.15
C VAL A 365 -5.07 16.82 -8.08
N GLU A 366 -5.92 16.60 -7.09
CA GLU A 366 -6.63 15.35 -6.88
C GLU A 366 -7.66 15.11 -8.00
N MET A 367 -8.01 13.85 -8.22
CA MET A 367 -8.89 13.41 -9.32
C MET A 367 -10.23 14.16 -9.36
N ASP A 368 -10.87 14.36 -8.23
CA ASP A 368 -12.19 14.99 -8.14
C ASP A 368 -12.14 16.50 -8.51
N GLU A 369 -11.00 17.15 -8.29
CA GLU A 369 -10.78 18.55 -8.63
C GLU A 369 -10.28 18.71 -10.07
N ILE A 370 -9.48 17.77 -10.60
CA ILE A 370 -8.92 17.87 -11.95
C ILE A 370 -9.91 17.43 -13.03
N ASN A 371 -10.76 16.42 -12.76
CA ASN A 371 -11.69 15.87 -13.76
C ASN A 371 -12.57 16.91 -14.41
N PRO A 372 -13.19 17.88 -13.69
CA PRO A 372 -13.97 18.94 -14.32
C PRO A 372 -13.19 19.86 -15.25
N THR A 373 -11.86 19.87 -15.17
CA THR A 373 -11.00 20.77 -15.96
C THR A 373 -10.49 20.17 -17.27
N PHE A 374 -10.61 18.86 -17.47
CA PHE A 374 -10.14 18.23 -18.72
C PHE A 374 -10.79 18.77 -20.00
N PRO A 375 -12.10 19.11 -20.04
CA PRO A 375 -12.68 19.72 -21.25
C PRO A 375 -12.05 21.07 -21.65
N GLN A 376 -11.36 21.74 -20.73
CA GLN A 376 -10.67 23.01 -20.96
C GLN A 376 -9.15 22.84 -21.06
N THR A 377 -8.67 21.59 -21.09
CA THR A 377 -7.25 21.24 -21.19
C THR A 377 -6.89 20.98 -22.66
N ASP A 378 -5.91 21.68 -23.16
CA ASP A 378 -5.47 21.53 -24.57
C ASP A 378 -4.74 20.22 -24.79
N VAL A 379 -3.84 19.88 -23.86
CA VAL A 379 -3.01 18.67 -23.95
C VAL A 379 -2.95 17.96 -22.60
N VAL A 380 -3.26 16.66 -22.62
CA VAL A 380 -2.99 15.76 -21.49
C VAL A 380 -1.82 14.85 -21.86
N LEU A 381 -0.82 14.79 -20.98
CA LEU A 381 0.33 13.90 -21.11
C LEU A 381 0.23 12.76 -20.10
N VAL A 382 -0.08 11.56 -20.56
CA VAL A 382 -0.17 10.35 -19.73
C VAL A 382 1.17 9.63 -19.74
N VAL A 383 1.80 9.52 -18.56
CA VAL A 383 3.14 8.92 -18.42
C VAL A 383 3.10 7.75 -17.47
N GLY A 384 3.13 6.54 -18.00
CA GLY A 384 3.18 5.32 -17.19
C GLY A 384 1.89 4.98 -16.47
N ALA A 385 0.77 5.63 -16.80
CA ALA A 385 -0.59 5.26 -16.40
C ALA A 385 -1.29 4.53 -17.54
N ASN A 386 -2.25 3.65 -17.23
CA ASN A 386 -3.09 2.99 -18.22
C ASN A 386 -4.50 2.74 -17.64
N ASP A 387 -4.62 1.95 -16.57
CA ASP A 387 -5.91 1.50 -16.05
C ASP A 387 -6.72 2.65 -15.43
N VAL A 388 -6.04 3.59 -14.78
CA VAL A 388 -6.64 4.77 -14.11
C VAL A 388 -7.19 5.83 -15.07
N VAL A 389 -6.98 5.66 -16.37
CA VAL A 389 -7.53 6.52 -17.45
C VAL A 389 -8.35 5.72 -18.44
N ASN A 390 -8.61 4.43 -18.19
CA ASN A 390 -9.26 3.54 -19.14
C ASN A 390 -10.78 3.64 -19.06
N PRO A 391 -11.48 4.06 -20.12
CA PRO A 391 -12.94 4.16 -20.17
C PRO A 391 -13.67 2.85 -19.88
N ALA A 392 -13.04 1.68 -20.08
CA ALA A 392 -13.63 0.38 -19.77
C ALA A 392 -14.05 0.25 -18.30
N ALA A 393 -13.48 1.06 -17.41
CA ALA A 393 -13.94 1.17 -16.03
C ALA A 393 -15.42 1.61 -15.90
N LYS A 394 -15.91 2.37 -16.86
CA LYS A 394 -17.30 2.83 -16.91
C LYS A 394 -18.17 2.04 -17.88
N THR A 395 -17.60 1.61 -19.00
CA THR A 395 -18.37 1.11 -20.16
C THR A 395 -18.43 -0.41 -20.25
N THR A 396 -17.55 -1.15 -19.56
CA THR A 396 -17.44 -2.60 -19.73
C THR A 396 -17.77 -3.35 -18.45
N PRO A 397 -19.04 -3.73 -18.23
CA PRO A 397 -19.44 -4.54 -17.08
C PRO A 397 -18.64 -5.85 -17.03
N GLY A 398 -18.13 -6.21 -15.84
CA GLY A 398 -17.33 -7.41 -15.65
C GLY A 398 -15.82 -7.25 -15.95
N ALA A 399 -15.38 -6.11 -16.49
CA ALA A 399 -13.94 -5.81 -16.57
C ALA A 399 -13.32 -5.71 -15.17
N PRO A 400 -12.04 -6.10 -15.00
CA PRO A 400 -11.37 -6.04 -13.69
C PRO A 400 -11.34 -4.66 -13.05
N ILE A 401 -11.48 -3.59 -13.82
CA ILE A 401 -11.52 -2.20 -13.36
C ILE A 401 -12.92 -1.60 -13.34
N TYR A 402 -13.96 -2.39 -13.69
CA TYR A 402 -15.32 -1.86 -13.75
C TYR A 402 -15.78 -1.29 -12.41
N GLY A 403 -16.33 -0.07 -12.44
CA GLY A 403 -16.76 0.68 -11.26
C GLY A 403 -15.65 1.52 -10.60
N MET A 404 -14.40 1.40 -11.03
CA MET A 404 -13.32 2.26 -10.56
C MET A 404 -13.48 3.68 -11.14
N PRO A 405 -13.43 4.72 -10.31
CA PRO A 405 -13.33 6.09 -10.83
C PRO A 405 -12.06 6.25 -11.66
N ILE A 406 -12.08 7.09 -12.68
CA ILE A 406 -10.94 7.32 -13.57
C ILE A 406 -10.69 8.82 -13.77
N LEU A 407 -9.49 9.16 -14.22
CA LEU A 407 -9.19 10.48 -14.77
C LEU A 407 -9.76 10.57 -16.20
N GLU A 408 -10.63 11.55 -16.43
CA GLU A 408 -11.40 11.72 -17.67
C GLU A 408 -10.58 12.35 -18.80
N VAL A 409 -9.36 11.87 -19.01
CA VAL A 409 -8.40 12.44 -19.95
C VAL A 409 -8.92 12.49 -21.40
N GLY A 410 -9.83 11.59 -21.80
CA GLY A 410 -10.44 11.57 -23.12
C GLY A 410 -11.33 12.81 -23.42
N SER A 411 -11.68 13.60 -22.41
CA SER A 411 -12.42 14.85 -22.58
C SER A 411 -11.54 16.03 -23.01
N ALA A 412 -10.22 15.88 -22.94
CA ALA A 412 -9.27 16.92 -23.33
C ALA A 412 -9.19 17.10 -24.87
N GLY A 413 -8.56 18.18 -25.30
CA GLY A 413 -8.36 18.47 -26.72
C GLY A 413 -7.46 17.46 -27.40
N ASN A 414 -6.30 17.16 -26.80
CA ASN A 414 -5.33 16.15 -27.26
C ASN A 414 -4.84 15.31 -26.09
N VAL A 415 -4.59 14.03 -26.36
CA VAL A 415 -4.03 13.10 -25.36
C VAL A 415 -2.74 12.52 -25.90
N ILE A 416 -1.67 12.61 -25.15
CA ILE A 416 -0.37 12.02 -25.47
C ILE A 416 -0.10 10.90 -24.47
N PHE A 417 0.11 9.68 -24.98
CA PHE A 417 0.50 8.54 -24.17
C PHE A 417 1.96 8.16 -24.39
N LEU A 418 2.73 8.17 -23.32
CA LEU A 418 4.06 7.54 -23.32
C LEU A 418 3.91 6.07 -22.93
N LYS A 419 4.17 5.18 -23.88
CA LYS A 419 4.10 3.71 -23.68
C LYS A 419 5.31 3.02 -24.29
N ARG A 420 5.76 1.93 -23.66
CA ARG A 420 6.81 1.08 -24.22
C ARG A 420 6.30 0.18 -25.35
N SER A 421 5.03 -0.21 -25.30
CA SER A 421 4.36 -1.08 -26.27
C SER A 421 2.85 -1.03 -26.09
N MET A 422 2.10 -1.63 -27.01
CA MET A 422 0.63 -1.76 -26.94
C MET A 422 0.14 -2.77 -25.89
N ARG A 423 1.04 -3.41 -25.14
CA ARG A 423 0.62 -4.37 -24.11
C ARG A 423 -0.33 -3.72 -23.12
N PRO A 424 -1.38 -4.44 -22.68
CA PRO A 424 -2.31 -3.98 -21.66
C PRO A 424 -1.59 -3.58 -20.36
N GLY A 425 -2.26 -2.75 -19.56
CA GLY A 425 -1.84 -2.39 -18.23
C GLY A 425 -1.94 -3.55 -17.24
N PHE A 426 -1.90 -3.21 -15.97
CA PHE A 426 -1.89 -4.18 -14.87
C PHE A 426 -3.20 -4.98 -14.76
N ALA A 427 -4.32 -4.37 -15.16
CA ALA A 427 -5.64 -5.03 -15.22
C ALA A 427 -5.76 -6.05 -16.36
N GLY A 428 -4.83 -6.07 -17.32
CA GLY A 428 -4.81 -7.03 -18.43
C GLY A 428 -5.85 -6.79 -19.51
N ILE A 429 -6.45 -5.60 -19.55
CA ILE A 429 -7.45 -5.20 -20.56
C ILE A 429 -6.92 -4.09 -21.45
N GLU A 430 -7.44 -4.04 -22.70
CA GLU A 430 -7.12 -2.97 -23.64
C GLU A 430 -7.70 -1.63 -23.18
N ASN A 431 -7.05 -0.55 -23.61
CA ASN A 431 -7.52 0.80 -23.37
C ASN A 431 -7.96 1.45 -24.67
N GLU A 432 -9.25 1.67 -24.81
CA GLU A 432 -9.87 2.24 -26.01
C GLU A 432 -9.35 3.65 -26.34
N LEU A 433 -8.90 4.40 -25.34
CA LEU A 433 -8.29 5.73 -25.57
C LEU A 433 -7.05 5.69 -26.47
N LEU A 434 -6.36 4.55 -26.55
CA LEU A 434 -5.16 4.43 -27.40
C LEU A 434 -5.50 4.50 -28.91
N TYR A 435 -6.75 4.25 -29.25
CA TYR A 435 -7.26 4.24 -30.63
C TYR A 435 -8.08 5.50 -30.97
N ASP A 436 -8.25 6.40 -30.00
CA ASP A 436 -8.96 7.67 -30.21
C ASP A 436 -8.16 8.57 -31.17
N PRO A 437 -8.78 9.20 -32.18
CA PRO A 437 -8.13 10.15 -33.11
C PRO A 437 -7.39 11.30 -32.44
N LYS A 438 -7.82 11.71 -31.22
CA LYS A 438 -7.16 12.75 -30.41
C LYS A 438 -5.90 12.24 -29.71
N THR A 439 -5.69 10.92 -29.67
CA THR A 439 -4.58 10.31 -28.97
C THR A 439 -3.37 10.13 -29.87
N THR A 440 -2.23 10.61 -29.40
CA THR A 440 -0.92 10.38 -30.02
C THR A 440 -0.06 9.52 -29.11
N LEU A 441 0.47 8.42 -29.65
CA LEU A 441 1.34 7.51 -28.88
C LEU A 441 2.81 7.86 -29.12
N LEU A 442 3.55 8.11 -28.04
CA LEU A 442 4.99 8.22 -28.07
C LEU A 442 5.58 6.93 -27.50
N PHE A 443 6.10 6.08 -28.41
CA PHE A 443 6.69 4.81 -28.01
C PHE A 443 8.13 4.95 -27.51
N GLY A 444 8.44 4.30 -26.42
CA GLY A 444 9.79 4.25 -25.86
C GLY A 444 9.81 4.15 -24.34
N ASP A 445 11.03 4.15 -23.77
CA ASP A 445 11.22 4.31 -22.34
C ASP A 445 10.79 5.72 -21.90
N ALA A 446 10.09 5.84 -20.77
CA ALA A 446 9.52 7.13 -20.36
C ALA A 446 10.62 8.18 -20.10
N LYS A 447 11.74 7.79 -19.49
CA LYS A 447 12.85 8.73 -19.22
C LYS A 447 13.52 9.20 -20.51
N GLU A 448 13.83 8.26 -21.40
CA GLU A 448 14.48 8.60 -22.69
C GLU A 448 13.57 9.46 -23.56
N SER A 449 12.29 9.10 -23.67
CA SER A 449 11.30 9.83 -24.46
C SER A 449 11.09 11.24 -23.93
N LEU A 450 10.91 11.40 -22.60
CA LEU A 450 10.79 12.72 -21.98
C LEU A 450 12.04 13.56 -22.14
N THR A 451 13.23 12.96 -22.04
CA THR A 451 14.49 13.70 -22.27
C THR A 451 14.58 14.25 -23.70
N LYS A 452 14.14 13.47 -24.69
CA LYS A 452 14.07 13.92 -26.07
C LYS A 452 13.03 15.06 -26.27
N VAL A 453 11.85 14.93 -25.65
CA VAL A 453 10.82 15.97 -25.67
C VAL A 453 11.34 17.27 -25.03
N VAL A 454 12.02 17.20 -23.88
CA VAL A 454 12.64 18.37 -23.20
C VAL A 454 13.68 19.00 -24.12
N SER A 455 14.53 18.20 -24.77
CA SER A 455 15.52 18.70 -25.71
C SER A 455 14.88 19.38 -26.92
N ALA A 456 13.82 18.80 -27.49
CA ALA A 456 13.06 19.41 -28.57
C ALA A 456 12.39 20.73 -28.14
N LEU A 457 11.76 20.74 -26.93
CA LEU A 457 11.19 21.96 -26.37
C LEU A 457 12.22 23.09 -26.20
N LYS A 458 13.45 22.78 -25.78
CA LYS A 458 14.52 23.80 -25.63
C LYS A 458 14.96 24.40 -26.96
N ASN A 459 14.75 23.70 -28.07
CA ASN A 459 15.12 24.13 -29.42
C ASN A 459 13.99 24.91 -30.14
N LEU A 460 12.78 24.92 -29.58
CA LEU A 460 11.64 25.75 -30.03
C LEU A 460 11.67 27.12 -29.36
#